data_3d0c0a23d6ee8bf9fc287bf0451028f6
#
_entry.id   3d0c0a23d6ee8bf9fc287bf0451028f6
#
_cell.length_a   1.000
_cell.length_b   1.000
_cell.length_c   1.000
_cell.angle_alpha   90.00
_cell.angle_beta   90.00
_cell.angle_gamma   90.00
#
_symmetry.space_group_name_H-M   'P 1'
#
loop_
_entity.id
_entity.type
_entity.pdbx_description
1 polymer ?
#
loop_
_entity_poly.entity_id
_entity_poly.type
_entity_poly.pdbx_seq_one_letter_code
_entity_poly.pdbx_strand_id
1 'polypeptide(L)'
;MIIKAIYYSKKFQQELKKMPKEIIDLAIKKESLFRTNPLHTSLRLHELHGKFQGIWSISITGNYRIIFERMANGDILFISIGKHDIYKYL
;
A
#
# COMPACT_ATOMS: atom_id res chain seq x y z
N MET A 1 -1.83 15.32 -0.32
CA MET A 1 -2.67 14.22 -0.86
C MET A 1 -3.92 14.07 -0.01
N ILE A 2 -5.08 14.13 -0.63
CA ILE A 2 -6.36 13.91 0.07
C ILE A 2 -6.89 12.55 -0.40
N ILE A 3 -7.18 11.68 0.57
CA ILE A 3 -7.65 10.32 0.29
C ILE A 3 -9.15 10.27 0.56
N LYS A 4 -9.93 9.93 -0.48
CA LYS A 4 -11.40 9.85 -0.38
C LYS A 4 -11.85 8.46 0.04
N ALA A 5 -11.45 7.43 -0.72
CA ALA A 5 -11.82 6.06 -0.45
C ALA A 5 -10.65 5.13 -0.78
N ILE A 6 -10.58 4.01 -0.07
CA ILE A 6 -9.59 2.98 -0.34
C ILE A 6 -10.33 1.72 -0.76
N TYR A 7 -9.96 1.18 -1.91
CA TYR A 7 -10.47 -0.08 -2.44
C TYR A 7 -9.35 -1.11 -2.41
N TYR A 8 -9.72 -2.38 -2.45
CA TYR A 8 -8.78 -3.49 -2.34
C TYR A 8 -8.97 -4.42 -3.51
N SER A 9 -7.90 -4.70 -4.26
CA SER A 9 -7.96 -5.67 -5.34
C SER A 9 -8.15 -7.07 -4.77
N LYS A 10 -8.63 -7.98 -5.60
CA LYS A 10 -8.74 -9.39 -5.20
C LYS A 10 -7.38 -9.96 -4.81
N LYS A 11 -6.35 -9.62 -5.59
CA LYS A 11 -4.97 -10.03 -5.31
C LYS A 11 -4.51 -9.56 -3.93
N PHE A 12 -4.75 -8.27 -3.60
CA PHE A 12 -4.39 -7.72 -2.30
C PHE A 12 -5.08 -8.49 -1.17
N GLN A 13 -6.37 -8.73 -1.31
CA GLN A 13 -7.14 -9.44 -0.27
C GLN A 13 -6.63 -10.85 -0.06
N GLN A 14 -6.29 -11.56 -1.13
CA GLN A 14 -5.75 -12.92 -1.04
C GLN A 14 -4.37 -12.93 -0.39
N GLU A 15 -3.53 -11.97 -0.75
CA GLU A 15 -2.18 -11.86 -0.18
C GLU A 15 -2.24 -11.49 1.30
N LEU A 16 -3.13 -10.57 1.67
CA LEU A 16 -3.29 -10.16 3.07
C LEU A 16 -3.65 -11.34 3.97
N LYS A 17 -4.54 -12.21 3.52
CA LYS A 17 -4.95 -13.39 4.29
C LYS A 17 -3.80 -14.32 4.60
N LYS A 18 -2.75 -14.32 3.79
CA LYS A 18 -1.59 -15.20 3.96
C LYS A 18 -0.48 -14.58 4.79
N MET A 19 -0.63 -13.31 5.18
CA MET A 19 0.39 -12.64 5.98
C MET A 19 0.35 -13.11 7.44
N PRO A 20 1.50 -13.05 8.15
CA PRO A 20 1.49 -13.26 9.60
C PRO A 20 0.52 -12.29 10.28
N LYS A 21 -0.10 -12.73 11.36
CA LYS A 21 -1.09 -11.90 12.07
C LYS A 21 -0.53 -10.53 12.45
N GLU A 22 0.70 -10.48 12.92
CA GLU A 22 1.34 -9.23 13.33
C GLU A 22 1.48 -8.25 12.15
N ILE A 23 1.71 -8.77 10.94
CA ILE A 23 1.78 -7.92 9.74
C ILE A 23 0.39 -7.43 9.36
N ILE A 24 -0.63 -8.27 9.48
CA ILE A 24 -2.02 -7.85 9.23
C ILE A 24 -2.39 -6.71 10.19
N ASP A 25 -2.09 -6.85 11.48
CA ASP A 25 -2.41 -5.83 12.48
C ASP A 25 -1.68 -4.52 12.18
N LEU A 26 -0.41 -4.59 11.80
CA LEU A 26 0.36 -3.40 11.43
C LEU A 26 -0.15 -2.77 10.14
N ALA A 27 -0.56 -3.59 9.17
CA ALA A 27 -1.12 -3.09 7.91
C ALA A 27 -2.40 -2.29 8.17
N ILE A 28 -3.25 -2.76 9.08
CA ILE A 28 -4.48 -2.06 9.47
C ILE A 28 -4.13 -0.70 10.09
N LYS A 29 -3.14 -0.67 10.98
CA LYS A 29 -2.70 0.58 11.62
C LYS A 29 -2.11 1.55 10.61
N LYS A 30 -1.31 1.05 9.67
CA LYS A 30 -0.69 1.90 8.64
C LYS A 30 -1.74 2.42 7.65
N GLU A 31 -2.76 1.63 7.33
CA GLU A 31 -3.86 2.11 6.51
C GLU A 31 -4.60 3.26 7.20
N SER A 32 -4.88 3.13 8.49
CA SER A 32 -5.53 4.19 9.25
C SER A 32 -4.69 5.46 9.25
N LEU A 33 -3.38 5.33 9.47
CA LEU A 33 -2.46 6.46 9.42
C LEU A 33 -2.43 7.08 8.02
N PHE A 34 -2.41 6.26 6.98
CA PHE A 34 -2.40 6.71 5.60
C PHE A 34 -3.64 7.53 5.27
N ARG A 35 -4.81 7.13 5.77
CA ARG A 35 -6.06 7.86 5.55
C ARG A 35 -6.02 9.27 6.12
N THR A 36 -5.40 9.45 7.28
CA THR A 36 -5.41 10.72 8.00
C THR A 36 -4.16 11.55 7.77
N ASN A 37 -3.02 10.91 7.55
CA ASN A 37 -1.75 11.59 7.38
C ASN A 37 -0.86 10.82 6.39
N PRO A 38 -1.18 10.87 5.09
CA PRO A 38 -0.45 10.07 4.09
C PRO A 38 1.02 10.44 3.94
N LEU A 39 1.42 11.62 4.40
CA LEU A 39 2.82 12.07 4.33
C LEU A 39 3.60 11.78 5.60
N HIS A 40 3.01 11.06 6.56
CA HIS A 40 3.73 10.68 7.78
C HIS A 40 5.00 9.91 7.41
N THR A 41 6.13 10.27 8.05
CA THR A 41 7.45 9.74 7.68
C THR A 41 7.54 8.22 7.78
N SER A 42 6.83 7.60 8.72
CA SER A 42 6.87 6.15 8.91
C SER A 42 6.28 5.38 7.72
N LEU A 43 5.44 6.01 6.91
CA LEU A 43 4.86 5.38 5.73
C LEU A 43 5.83 5.31 4.56
N ARG A 44 6.84 6.17 4.52
CA ARG A 44 7.81 6.25 3.42
C ARG A 44 7.12 6.24 2.06
N LEU A 45 6.07 7.06 1.95
CA LEU A 45 5.29 7.18 0.71
C LEU A 45 6.21 7.59 -0.44
N HIS A 46 6.17 6.81 -1.53
CA HIS A 46 6.90 7.18 -2.74
C HIS A 46 6.29 6.53 -3.96
N GLU A 47 6.47 7.19 -5.10
CA GLU A 47 6.05 6.66 -6.40
C GLU A 47 7.15 5.76 -6.95
N LEU A 48 6.77 4.65 -7.58
CA LEU A 48 7.70 3.77 -8.25
C LEU A 48 8.09 4.37 -9.60
N HIS A 49 9.28 4.02 -10.08
CA HIS A 49 9.84 4.61 -11.29
C HIS A 49 9.81 3.62 -12.48
N GLY A 50 10.07 4.13 -13.67
CA GLY A 50 10.13 3.35 -14.89
C GLY A 50 8.75 2.86 -15.30
N LYS A 51 8.65 1.59 -15.65
CA LYS A 51 7.38 0.99 -16.10
C LYS A 51 6.28 0.99 -15.05
N PHE A 52 6.62 1.28 -13.81
CA PHE A 52 5.65 1.34 -12.72
C PHE A 52 5.23 2.76 -12.37
N GLN A 53 5.49 3.72 -13.25
CA GLN A 53 5.06 5.11 -13.04
C GLN A 53 3.55 5.15 -12.81
N GLY A 54 3.11 5.92 -11.79
CA GLY A 54 1.71 5.98 -11.38
C GLY A 54 1.35 4.98 -10.30
N ILE A 55 2.26 4.06 -9.97
CA ILE A 55 2.10 3.09 -8.89
C ILE A 55 2.93 3.58 -7.71
N TRP A 56 2.36 3.49 -6.52
CA TRP A 56 2.94 4.03 -5.28
C TRP A 56 3.13 2.93 -4.25
N SER A 57 3.94 3.24 -3.25
CA SER A 57 4.25 2.31 -2.16
C SER A 57 4.17 3.02 -0.82
N ILE A 58 3.64 2.32 0.18
CA ILE A 58 3.80 2.69 1.59
C ILE A 58 4.39 1.51 2.35
N SER A 59 5.18 1.83 3.38
CA SER A 59 5.82 0.82 4.23
C SER A 59 4.89 0.40 5.36
N ILE A 60 4.83 -0.91 5.62
CA ILE A 60 4.22 -1.45 6.83
C ILE A 60 5.31 -1.61 7.89
N THR A 61 6.39 -2.29 7.51
CA THR A 61 7.64 -2.41 8.29
C THR A 61 8.80 -2.19 7.33
N GLY A 62 10.03 -2.35 7.80
CA GLY A 62 11.20 -2.30 6.92
C GLY A 62 11.16 -3.34 5.80
N ASN A 63 10.46 -4.46 6.01
CA ASN A 63 10.42 -5.58 5.06
C ASN A 63 9.12 -5.68 4.26
N TYR A 64 8.01 -5.12 4.74
CA TYR A 64 6.70 -5.30 4.13
C TYR A 64 6.14 -3.98 3.64
N ARG A 65 5.48 -4.01 2.47
CA ARG A 65 4.93 -2.83 1.80
C ARG A 65 3.56 -3.11 1.23
N ILE A 66 2.78 -2.02 1.05
CA ILE A 66 1.54 -2.02 0.27
C ILE A 66 1.81 -1.22 -0.99
N ILE A 67 1.46 -1.80 -2.12
CA ILE A 67 1.55 -1.16 -3.43
C ILE A 67 0.16 -0.71 -3.84
N PHE A 68 0.04 0.54 -4.30
CA PHE A 68 -1.28 1.07 -4.64
C PHE A 68 -1.23 2.00 -5.85
N GLU A 69 -2.41 2.21 -6.43
CA GLU A 69 -2.64 3.14 -7.53
C GLU A 69 -3.49 4.30 -7.03
N ARG A 70 -3.13 5.52 -7.44
CA ARG A 70 -3.97 6.70 -7.21
C ARG A 70 -4.89 6.86 -8.41
N MET A 71 -6.20 6.80 -8.16
CA MET A 71 -7.20 6.99 -9.19
C MET A 71 -7.46 8.48 -9.42
N ALA A 72 -7.96 8.82 -10.61
CA ALA A 72 -8.11 10.22 -11.03
C ALA A 72 -8.97 11.06 -10.09
N ASN A 73 -9.95 10.44 -9.42
CA ASN A 73 -10.88 11.14 -8.52
C ASN A 73 -10.36 11.26 -7.09
N GLY A 74 -9.14 10.80 -6.81
CA GLY A 74 -8.56 10.81 -5.47
C GLY A 74 -8.80 9.53 -4.68
N ASP A 75 -9.43 8.53 -5.27
CA ASP A 75 -9.56 7.22 -4.66
C ASP A 75 -8.24 6.47 -4.78
N ILE A 76 -8.06 5.49 -3.90
CA ILE A 76 -6.87 4.66 -3.82
C ILE A 76 -7.27 3.21 -4.04
N LEU A 77 -6.50 2.49 -4.85
CA LEU A 77 -6.66 1.06 -5.02
C LEU A 77 -5.42 0.35 -4.49
N PHE A 78 -5.56 -0.38 -3.39
CA PHE A 78 -4.49 -1.25 -2.88
C PHE A 78 -4.40 -2.47 -3.79
N ILE A 79 -3.26 -2.61 -4.47
CA ILE A 79 -3.06 -3.63 -5.51
C ILE A 79 -2.44 -4.89 -4.92
N SER A 80 -1.46 -4.73 -4.03
CA SER A 80 -0.65 -5.85 -3.54
C SER A 80 -0.04 -5.53 -2.19
N ILE A 81 0.20 -6.56 -1.39
CA ILE A 81 0.91 -6.48 -0.12
C ILE A 81 1.93 -7.61 -0.08
N GLY A 82 3.15 -7.31 0.35
CA GLY A 82 4.21 -8.31 0.44
C GLY A 82 5.52 -7.69 0.86
N LYS A 83 6.60 -8.45 0.67
CA LYS A 83 7.94 -7.99 0.98
C LYS A 83 8.38 -6.94 -0.04
N HIS A 84 9.47 -6.25 0.26
CA HIS A 84 9.84 -5.04 -0.47
C HIS A 84 10.16 -5.27 -1.96
N ASP A 85 10.31 -6.53 -2.39
CA ASP A 85 10.53 -6.85 -3.79
C ASP A 85 9.26 -7.30 -4.54
N ILE A 86 8.07 -7.09 -3.95
CA ILE A 86 6.81 -7.55 -4.55
C ILE A 86 6.52 -6.93 -5.91
N TYR A 87 7.07 -5.73 -6.19
CA TYR A 87 6.85 -5.10 -7.48
C TYR A 87 7.41 -5.93 -8.65
N LYS A 88 8.27 -6.90 -8.38
CA LYS A 88 8.74 -7.83 -9.41
C LYS A 88 7.60 -8.68 -9.99
N TYR A 89 6.51 -8.83 -9.25
CA TYR A 89 5.39 -9.70 -9.60
C TYR A 89 4.13 -8.93 -9.98
N LEU A 90 4.23 -7.63 -10.19
CA LEU A 90 3.10 -6.79 -10.57
C LEU A 90 2.72 -6.92 -12.06
#